data_6610c3c84b5ec236442c0a1971420470
#
_entry.id   6610c3c84b5ec236442c0a1971420470
#
_cell.length_a   1.000
_cell.length_b   1.000
_cell.length_c   1.000
_cell.angle_alpha   90.00
_cell.angle_beta   90.00
_cell.angle_gamma   90.00
#
_symmetry.space_group_name_H-M   'P 1'
#
loop_
_entity.id
_entity.type
_entity.pdbx_description
1 polymer ?
#
loop_
_entity_poly.entity_id
_entity_poly.type
_entity_poly.pdbx_seq_one_letter_code
_entity_poly.pdbx_strand_id
1 'polypeptide(L)'
;RVNEAAKGVLLAYAAGADLDQIAANFNVQRLVLAPANPSTLPPTPAVLEPDDDLRRRVQLAFEGLSTAGPEGAYVFHALGAHPDVLDASATSPAPGVVAVSVLSRVGSGAPAAPLLAAVAAALADENVRPLTDQVNVVAATIVNFTVVASLTLYPGPDSAVVLAEANARLTDYLARSRRLGRDVTRSGVFAALHAEGVQNVALAEPAADVVVTAAQAAFCTARTVNVTGTGE
;
A
#
# COMPACT_ATOMS: atom_id res chain seq x y z
N ARG A 1 -27.23 -0.87 -16.00
CA ARG A 1 -27.74 -0.78 -14.60
C ARG A 1 -27.62 -2.12 -13.87
N VAL A 2 -28.13 -3.24 -14.44
CA VAL A 2 -28.05 -4.58 -13.80
C VAL A 2 -26.58 -5.01 -13.57
N ASN A 3 -25.71 -4.81 -14.56
CA ASN A 3 -24.29 -5.16 -14.41
C ASN A 3 -23.57 -4.34 -13.32
N GLU A 4 -23.92 -3.08 -13.16
CA GLU A 4 -23.32 -2.24 -12.08
C GLU A 4 -23.82 -2.67 -10.70
N ALA A 5 -25.10 -3.01 -10.56
CA ALA A 5 -25.63 -3.55 -9.32
C ALA A 5 -24.99 -4.93 -8.98
N ALA A 6 -24.76 -5.77 -10.00
CA ALA A 6 -24.08 -7.05 -9.81
C ALA A 6 -22.62 -6.89 -9.37
N LYS A 7 -21.92 -5.85 -9.83
CA LYS A 7 -20.54 -5.56 -9.38
C LYS A 7 -20.49 -5.17 -7.89
N GLY A 8 -21.50 -4.43 -7.40
CA GLY A 8 -21.57 -4.00 -6.00
C GLY A 8 -21.62 -5.15 -4.98
N VAL A 9 -22.05 -6.35 -5.38
CA VAL A 9 -22.09 -7.54 -4.50
C VAL A 9 -20.87 -8.45 -4.62
N LEU A 10 -19.91 -8.11 -5.49
CA LEU A 10 -18.71 -8.89 -5.69
C LEU A 10 -17.51 -8.21 -5.01
N LEU A 11 -16.82 -8.91 -4.12
CA LEU A 11 -15.67 -8.38 -3.39
C LEU A 11 -14.62 -7.70 -4.31
N ALA A 12 -14.41 -8.24 -5.51
CA ALA A 12 -13.42 -7.71 -6.46
C ALA A 12 -13.78 -6.32 -7.02
N TYR A 13 -15.07 -5.94 -7.02
CA TYR A 13 -15.57 -4.72 -7.67
C TYR A 13 -16.30 -3.77 -6.73
N ALA A 14 -16.77 -4.27 -5.57
CA ALA A 14 -17.47 -3.45 -4.59
C ALA A 14 -16.58 -2.32 -4.08
N ALA A 15 -17.16 -1.16 -3.82
CA ALA A 15 -16.48 0.03 -3.34
C ALA A 15 -17.32 0.75 -2.28
N GLY A 16 -16.69 1.55 -1.42
CA GLY A 16 -17.37 2.34 -0.40
C GLY A 16 -18.29 1.49 0.48
N ALA A 17 -19.55 1.92 0.63
CA ALA A 17 -20.52 1.26 1.51
C ALA A 17 -20.86 -0.19 1.12
N ASP A 18 -20.85 -0.52 -0.17
CA ASP A 18 -21.10 -1.90 -0.62
C ASP A 18 -19.97 -2.83 -0.15
N LEU A 19 -18.72 -2.36 -0.24
CA LEU A 19 -17.56 -3.08 0.27
C LEU A 19 -17.61 -3.22 1.79
N ASP A 20 -18.06 -2.20 2.51
CA ASP A 20 -18.22 -2.25 3.97
C ASP A 20 -19.25 -3.31 4.40
N GLN A 21 -20.36 -3.45 3.66
CA GLN A 21 -21.34 -4.50 3.91
C GLN A 21 -20.78 -5.91 3.64
N ILE A 22 -19.97 -6.07 2.59
CA ILE A 22 -19.29 -7.33 2.33
C ILE A 22 -18.30 -7.63 3.46
N ALA A 23 -17.49 -6.65 3.87
CA ALA A 23 -16.49 -6.79 4.93
C ALA A 23 -17.13 -7.20 6.28
N ALA A 24 -18.31 -6.65 6.58
CA ALA A 24 -19.05 -7.00 7.80
C ALA A 24 -19.41 -8.49 7.89
N ASN A 25 -19.67 -9.18 6.75
CA ASN A 25 -19.91 -10.62 6.74
C ASN A 25 -18.69 -11.45 7.16
N PHE A 26 -17.49 -10.86 7.08
CA PHE A 26 -16.21 -11.47 7.49
C PHE A 26 -15.73 -10.94 8.86
N ASN A 27 -16.59 -10.19 9.56
CA ASN A 27 -16.24 -9.49 10.82
C ASN A 27 -15.03 -8.55 10.67
N VAL A 28 -14.88 -7.93 9.51
CA VAL A 28 -13.85 -6.93 9.20
C VAL A 28 -14.50 -5.57 9.07
N GLN A 29 -14.06 -4.60 9.88
CA GLN A 29 -14.53 -3.22 9.82
C GLN A 29 -13.49 -2.33 9.17
N ARG A 30 -13.95 -1.30 8.42
CA ARG A 30 -13.08 -0.29 7.84
C ARG A 30 -12.40 0.52 8.96
N LEU A 31 -11.08 0.67 8.86
CA LEU A 31 -10.31 1.43 9.83
C LEU A 31 -10.51 2.94 9.63
N VAL A 32 -10.53 3.69 10.72
CA VAL A 32 -10.49 5.15 10.71
C VAL A 32 -9.03 5.58 10.83
N LEU A 33 -8.45 6.08 9.73
CA LEU A 33 -7.04 6.52 9.68
C LEU A 33 -6.84 7.86 10.40
N ALA A 34 -7.81 8.77 10.25
CA ALA A 34 -7.85 10.02 11.02
C ALA A 34 -9.30 10.31 11.41
N PRO A 35 -9.57 10.64 12.67
CA PRO A 35 -10.92 11.00 13.11
C PRO A 35 -11.36 12.33 12.51
N ALA A 36 -12.69 12.51 12.38
CA ALA A 36 -13.25 13.79 11.96
C ALA A 36 -12.86 14.89 12.97
N ASN A 37 -12.57 16.08 12.46
CA ASN A 37 -12.30 17.25 13.31
C ASN A 37 -13.36 18.33 13.06
N PRO A 38 -14.35 18.47 13.94
CA PRO A 38 -15.40 19.48 13.83
C PRO A 38 -14.93 20.90 14.19
N SER A 39 -13.73 21.04 14.78
CA SER A 39 -13.20 22.32 15.22
C SER A 39 -12.49 23.12 14.13
N THR A 40 -12.26 22.51 12.95
CA THR A 40 -11.69 23.21 11.78
C THR A 40 -12.78 23.93 10.98
N LEU A 41 -12.41 24.96 10.20
CA LEU A 41 -13.31 25.69 9.31
C LEU A 41 -12.80 25.60 7.86
N PRO A 42 -13.48 24.85 6.95
CA PRO A 42 -14.63 23.98 7.21
C PRO A 42 -14.26 22.75 8.06
N PRO A 43 -15.20 22.07 8.71
CA PRO A 43 -14.95 20.85 9.46
C PRO A 43 -14.29 19.78 8.58
N THR A 44 -13.25 19.15 9.11
CA THR A 44 -12.53 18.09 8.38
C THR A 44 -13.23 16.75 8.60
N PRO A 45 -13.64 16.03 7.53
CA PRO A 45 -14.24 14.70 7.66
C PRO A 45 -13.22 13.67 8.13
N ALA A 46 -13.68 12.53 8.64
CA ALA A 46 -12.82 11.39 8.93
C ALA A 46 -12.15 10.87 7.66
N VAL A 47 -10.88 10.49 7.78
CA VAL A 47 -10.15 9.77 6.73
C VAL A 47 -10.28 8.28 7.01
N LEU A 48 -10.84 7.56 6.07
CA LEU A 48 -11.07 6.12 6.17
C LEU A 48 -10.02 5.32 5.39
N GLU A 49 -9.89 4.06 5.78
CA GLU A 49 -9.07 3.08 5.07
C GLU A 49 -9.51 2.98 3.58
N PRO A 50 -8.55 3.01 2.63
CA PRO A 50 -8.85 2.82 1.22
C PRO A 50 -9.51 1.46 0.92
N ASP A 51 -10.35 1.40 -0.11
CA ASP A 51 -11.06 0.19 -0.51
C ASP A 51 -10.12 -1.00 -0.78
N ASP A 52 -8.96 -0.76 -1.39
CA ASP A 52 -8.00 -1.83 -1.69
C ASP A 52 -7.37 -2.43 -0.43
N ASP A 53 -7.13 -1.63 0.61
CA ASP A 53 -6.60 -2.10 1.88
C ASP A 53 -7.67 -2.90 2.66
N LEU A 54 -8.91 -2.39 2.72
CA LEU A 54 -10.03 -3.11 3.32
C LEU A 54 -10.29 -4.44 2.59
N ARG A 55 -10.31 -4.42 1.26
CA ARG A 55 -10.51 -5.62 0.42
C ARG A 55 -9.44 -6.69 0.72
N ARG A 56 -8.18 -6.28 0.83
CA ARG A 56 -7.08 -7.18 1.21
C ARG A 56 -7.31 -7.81 2.59
N ARG A 57 -7.75 -7.04 3.59
CA ARG A 57 -8.06 -7.56 4.92
C ARG A 57 -9.23 -8.53 4.90
N VAL A 58 -10.25 -8.27 4.08
CA VAL A 58 -11.37 -9.20 3.88
C VAL A 58 -10.89 -10.52 3.25
N GLN A 59 -9.99 -10.46 2.27
CA GLN A 59 -9.41 -11.66 1.65
C GLN A 59 -8.61 -12.50 2.65
N LEU A 60 -7.94 -11.86 3.61
CA LEU A 60 -7.15 -12.52 4.66
C LEU A 60 -7.98 -12.96 5.87
N ALA A 61 -9.27 -12.60 5.95
CA ALA A 61 -10.08 -12.84 7.14
C ALA A 61 -10.18 -14.33 7.53
N PHE A 62 -10.25 -15.22 6.55
CA PHE A 62 -10.27 -16.67 6.83
C PHE A 62 -8.94 -17.20 7.36
N GLU A 63 -7.82 -16.61 6.93
CA GLU A 63 -6.50 -16.94 7.49
C GLU A 63 -6.43 -16.56 8.97
N GLY A 64 -7.03 -15.43 9.34
CA GLY A 64 -7.10 -14.93 10.72
C GLY A 64 -7.90 -15.83 11.68
N LEU A 65 -8.70 -16.76 11.18
CA LEU A 65 -9.41 -17.74 12.00
C LEU A 65 -8.53 -18.93 12.40
N SER A 66 -7.36 -19.08 11.77
CA SER A 66 -6.45 -20.19 12.04
C SER A 66 -5.54 -19.88 13.22
N THR A 67 -5.58 -20.70 14.27
CA THR A 67 -4.65 -20.69 15.40
C THR A 67 -3.42 -21.55 15.16
N ALA A 68 -3.27 -22.14 13.96
CA ALA A 68 -2.12 -22.97 13.60
C ALA A 68 -0.89 -22.18 13.12
N GLY A 69 -0.97 -20.84 13.09
CA GLY A 69 0.14 -19.95 12.76
C GLY A 69 0.52 -19.87 11.28
N PRO A 70 -0.44 -19.89 10.30
CA PRO A 70 -0.08 -19.62 8.92
C PRO A 70 0.37 -18.16 8.77
N GLU A 71 1.22 -17.89 7.77
CA GLU A 71 1.70 -16.54 7.48
C GLU A 71 0.56 -15.51 7.37
N GLY A 72 -0.52 -15.87 6.66
CA GLY A 72 -1.68 -15.01 6.46
C GLY A 72 -2.40 -14.61 7.75
N ALA A 73 -2.41 -15.48 8.79
CA ALA A 73 -3.00 -15.14 10.08
C ALA A 73 -2.22 -14.01 10.77
N TYR A 74 -0.88 -14.12 10.83
CA TYR A 74 -0.04 -13.06 11.39
C TYR A 74 -0.20 -11.74 10.64
N VAL A 75 -0.24 -11.79 9.30
CA VAL A 75 -0.44 -10.62 8.45
C VAL A 75 -1.82 -10.00 8.71
N PHE A 76 -2.90 -10.80 8.78
CA PHE A 76 -4.25 -10.32 9.05
C PHE A 76 -4.34 -9.57 10.38
N HIS A 77 -3.84 -10.20 11.46
CA HIS A 77 -3.88 -9.60 12.79
C HIS A 77 -2.97 -8.36 12.90
N ALA A 78 -1.80 -8.37 12.27
CA ALA A 78 -0.92 -7.20 12.22
C ALA A 78 -1.57 -6.01 11.50
N LEU A 79 -2.24 -6.23 10.36
CA LEU A 79 -2.96 -5.20 9.60
C LEU A 79 -4.17 -4.65 10.37
N GLY A 80 -4.78 -5.46 11.23
CA GLY A 80 -5.90 -5.04 12.08
C GLY A 80 -5.49 -4.36 13.38
N ALA A 81 -4.22 -4.45 13.79
CA ALA A 81 -3.75 -3.99 15.10
C ALA A 81 -3.78 -2.47 15.27
N HIS A 82 -3.50 -1.72 14.21
CA HIS A 82 -3.47 -0.25 14.27
C HIS A 82 -3.69 0.36 12.88
N PRO A 83 -4.44 1.50 12.76
CA PRO A 83 -4.69 2.16 11.49
C PRO A 83 -3.44 2.58 10.71
N ASP A 84 -2.34 2.91 11.41
CA ASP A 84 -1.08 3.31 10.79
C ASP A 84 -0.26 2.14 10.22
N VAL A 85 -0.70 0.90 10.36
CA VAL A 85 -0.09 -0.22 9.66
C VAL A 85 -0.51 -0.16 8.19
N LEU A 86 0.45 0.06 7.29
CA LEU A 86 0.23 0.04 5.85
C LEU A 86 0.32 -1.37 5.30
N ASP A 87 1.33 -2.12 5.77
CA ASP A 87 1.59 -3.48 5.34
C ASP A 87 2.32 -4.28 6.42
N ALA A 88 2.20 -5.59 6.36
CA ALA A 88 2.91 -6.51 7.21
C ALA A 88 3.29 -7.77 6.41
N SER A 89 4.42 -8.38 6.76
CA SER A 89 4.84 -9.69 6.28
C SER A 89 5.32 -10.55 7.43
N ALA A 90 5.10 -11.84 7.36
CA ALA A 90 5.60 -12.79 8.35
C ALA A 90 6.58 -13.76 7.68
N THR A 91 7.66 -14.07 8.36
CA THR A 91 8.68 -15.03 7.91
C THR A 91 9.12 -15.89 9.09
N SER A 92 9.60 -17.11 8.82
CA SER A 92 10.13 -17.98 9.85
C SER A 92 11.65 -18.17 9.64
N PRO A 93 12.49 -17.35 10.29
CA PRO A 93 13.94 -17.43 10.15
C PRO A 93 14.55 -18.65 10.83
N ALA A 94 13.86 -19.24 11.81
CA ALA A 94 14.24 -20.46 12.51
C ALA A 94 12.99 -21.20 13.02
N PRO A 95 13.06 -22.52 13.31
CA PRO A 95 11.95 -23.26 13.86
C PRO A 95 11.40 -22.63 15.15
N GLY A 96 10.09 -22.42 15.21
CA GLY A 96 9.40 -21.79 16.35
C GLY A 96 9.60 -20.27 16.46
N VAL A 97 10.32 -19.64 15.54
CA VAL A 97 10.53 -18.18 15.51
C VAL A 97 9.78 -17.59 14.32
N VAL A 98 8.90 -16.62 14.60
CA VAL A 98 8.17 -15.84 13.58
C VAL A 98 8.63 -14.39 13.64
N ALA A 99 9.16 -13.87 12.55
CA ALA A 99 9.49 -12.46 12.39
C ALA A 99 8.41 -11.75 11.59
N VAL A 100 7.71 -10.79 12.22
CA VAL A 100 6.67 -9.99 11.57
C VAL A 100 7.24 -8.60 11.30
N SER A 101 7.48 -8.31 10.01
CA SER A 101 7.94 -7.00 9.56
C SER A 101 6.75 -6.07 9.35
N VAL A 102 6.83 -4.86 9.90
CA VAL A 102 5.73 -3.87 9.86
C VAL A 102 6.16 -2.65 9.06
N LEU A 103 5.33 -2.25 8.09
CA LEU A 103 5.47 -1.02 7.32
C LEU A 103 4.42 0.00 7.78
N SER A 104 4.83 1.22 8.09
CA SER A 104 3.93 2.30 8.51
C SER A 104 3.34 3.06 7.32
N ARG A 105 2.12 3.60 7.48
CA ARG A 105 1.53 4.59 6.55
C ARG A 105 2.23 5.93 6.64
N VAL A 106 2.81 6.26 7.79
CA VAL A 106 3.36 7.57 8.09
C VAL A 106 4.80 7.70 7.58
N GLY A 107 5.14 8.85 7.05
CA GLY A 107 6.50 9.19 6.60
C GLY A 107 7.04 8.25 5.53
N SER A 108 8.28 7.82 5.65
CA SER A 108 8.94 6.90 4.72
C SER A 108 8.41 5.46 4.80
N GLY A 109 7.68 5.12 5.85
CA GLY A 109 7.23 3.74 6.12
C GLY A 109 7.89 3.09 7.34
N ALA A 110 8.91 3.72 7.91
CA ALA A 110 9.51 3.25 9.15
C ALA A 110 8.53 3.41 10.32
N PRO A 111 8.13 2.31 11.01
CA PRO A 111 7.19 2.39 12.11
C PRO A 111 7.86 2.97 13.37
N ALA A 112 7.13 3.81 14.09
CA ALA A 112 7.55 4.27 15.42
C ALA A 112 7.39 3.14 16.46
N ALA A 113 8.14 3.23 17.56
CA ALA A 113 8.08 2.22 18.62
C ALA A 113 6.67 1.95 19.19
N PRO A 114 5.78 2.93 19.38
CA PRO A 114 4.41 2.68 19.82
C PRO A 114 3.60 1.83 18.83
N LEU A 115 3.82 1.99 17.51
CA LEU A 115 3.15 1.19 16.50
C LEU A 115 3.61 -0.27 16.55
N LEU A 116 4.93 -0.50 16.70
CA LEU A 116 5.47 -1.86 16.86
C LEU A 116 4.93 -2.53 18.13
N ALA A 117 4.82 -1.77 19.24
CA ALA A 117 4.26 -2.27 20.49
C ALA A 117 2.78 -2.65 20.37
N ALA A 118 1.97 -1.86 19.64
CA ALA A 118 0.57 -2.16 19.38
C ALA A 118 0.41 -3.46 18.57
N VAL A 119 1.21 -3.63 17.51
CA VAL A 119 1.22 -4.86 16.72
C VAL A 119 1.70 -6.06 17.56
N ALA A 120 2.75 -5.88 18.36
CA ALA A 120 3.24 -6.95 19.24
C ALA A 120 2.20 -7.38 20.26
N ALA A 121 1.46 -6.44 20.84
CA ALA A 121 0.37 -6.74 21.78
C ALA A 121 -0.76 -7.53 21.12
N ALA A 122 -1.17 -7.15 19.89
CA ALA A 122 -2.21 -7.85 19.15
C ALA A 122 -1.78 -9.28 18.77
N LEU A 123 -0.49 -9.48 18.41
CA LEU A 123 0.04 -10.80 18.04
C LEU A 123 0.41 -11.66 19.25
N ALA A 124 0.45 -11.12 20.46
CA ALA A 124 0.71 -11.86 21.70
C ALA A 124 -0.56 -12.51 22.30
N ASP A 125 -1.74 -12.17 21.77
CA ASP A 125 -3.02 -12.70 22.26
C ASP A 125 -3.04 -14.24 22.11
N GLU A 126 -3.52 -14.93 23.17
CA GLU A 126 -3.58 -16.40 23.24
C GLU A 126 -4.48 -17.03 22.16
N ASN A 127 -5.45 -16.27 21.64
CA ASN A 127 -6.33 -16.69 20.54
C ASN A 127 -5.71 -16.49 19.17
N VAL A 128 -4.59 -15.76 19.07
CA VAL A 128 -3.90 -15.43 17.82
C VAL A 128 -2.63 -16.25 17.66
N ARG A 129 -1.85 -16.37 18.72
CA ARG A 129 -0.51 -16.98 18.69
C ARG A 129 -0.54 -18.45 19.05
N PRO A 130 0.02 -19.37 18.23
CA PRO A 130 0.33 -20.73 18.66
C PRO A 130 1.26 -20.73 19.89
N LEU A 131 1.05 -21.69 20.79
CA LEU A 131 1.82 -21.80 22.05
C LEU A 131 3.33 -21.94 21.85
N THR A 132 3.75 -22.50 20.71
CA THR A 132 5.17 -22.78 20.40
C THR A 132 5.87 -21.65 19.68
N ASP A 133 5.12 -20.64 19.20
CA ASP A 133 5.69 -19.60 18.36
C ASP A 133 6.24 -18.42 19.17
N GLN A 134 7.50 -18.12 18.95
CA GLN A 134 8.13 -16.89 19.42
C GLN A 134 7.96 -15.81 18.35
N VAL A 135 7.03 -14.89 18.56
CA VAL A 135 6.74 -13.81 17.61
C VAL A 135 7.61 -12.59 17.92
N ASN A 136 8.40 -12.16 16.94
CA ASN A 136 9.22 -10.96 16.99
C ASN A 136 8.70 -9.93 15.98
N VAL A 137 8.19 -8.81 16.46
CA VAL A 137 7.72 -7.70 15.62
C VAL A 137 8.88 -6.74 15.37
N VAL A 138 9.19 -6.51 14.10
CA VAL A 138 10.32 -5.70 13.66
C VAL A 138 9.90 -4.62 12.66
N ALA A 139 10.67 -3.54 12.59
CA ALA A 139 10.47 -2.51 11.59
C ALA A 139 10.87 -3.03 10.20
N ALA A 140 10.08 -2.71 9.19
CA ALA A 140 10.47 -2.91 7.81
C ALA A 140 11.71 -2.06 7.46
N THR A 141 12.59 -2.62 6.65
CA THR A 141 13.72 -1.86 6.09
C THR A 141 13.26 -1.06 4.88
N ILE A 142 13.56 0.23 4.86
CA ILE A 142 13.14 1.11 3.77
C ILE A 142 14.28 1.26 2.77
N VAL A 143 14.00 0.89 1.51
CA VAL A 143 14.90 1.07 0.36
C VAL A 143 14.55 2.36 -0.35
N ASN A 144 15.36 3.39 -0.15
CA ASN A 144 15.13 4.69 -0.74
C ASN A 144 15.59 4.72 -2.19
N PHE A 145 14.82 5.37 -3.07
CA PHE A 145 15.18 5.64 -4.45
C PHE A 145 14.62 6.97 -4.92
N THR A 146 15.03 7.42 -6.12
CA THR A 146 14.53 8.63 -6.77
C THR A 146 13.99 8.29 -8.15
N VAL A 147 13.11 9.15 -8.67
CA VAL A 147 12.66 9.10 -10.06
C VAL A 147 13.10 10.37 -10.77
N VAL A 148 13.90 10.20 -11.83
CA VAL A 148 14.32 11.28 -12.72
C VAL A 148 14.00 10.89 -14.15
N ALA A 149 13.09 11.65 -14.79
CA ALA A 149 12.63 11.36 -16.13
C ALA A 149 12.45 12.63 -16.97
N SER A 150 12.62 12.48 -18.27
CA SER A 150 12.34 13.49 -19.27
C SER A 150 11.30 12.99 -20.26
N LEU A 151 10.29 13.81 -20.54
CA LEU A 151 9.18 13.49 -21.43
C LEU A 151 9.35 14.26 -22.75
N THR A 152 9.23 13.57 -23.86
CA THR A 152 8.97 14.17 -25.17
C THR A 152 7.49 14.02 -25.48
N LEU A 153 6.82 15.11 -25.88
CA LEU A 153 5.38 15.11 -26.11
C LEU A 153 5.06 15.10 -27.61
N TYR A 154 3.87 14.61 -27.97
CA TYR A 154 3.32 14.85 -29.30
C TYR A 154 2.92 16.32 -29.46
N PRO A 155 2.99 16.89 -30.69
CA PRO A 155 2.48 18.23 -30.95
C PRO A 155 0.97 18.30 -30.72
N GLY A 156 0.48 19.37 -30.11
CA GLY A 156 -0.96 19.67 -30.00
C GLY A 156 -1.47 19.81 -28.56
N PRO A 157 -1.34 18.81 -27.65
CA PRO A 157 -1.80 18.95 -26.28
C PRO A 157 -1.01 19.99 -25.48
N ASP A 158 -1.67 20.64 -24.51
CA ASP A 158 -0.99 21.50 -23.56
C ASP A 158 0.00 20.68 -22.72
N SER A 159 1.27 21.04 -22.77
CA SER A 159 2.35 20.34 -22.08
C SER A 159 2.17 20.29 -20.56
N ALA A 160 1.56 21.32 -19.96
CA ALA A 160 1.30 21.36 -18.52
C ALA A 160 0.24 20.34 -18.10
N VAL A 161 -0.80 20.14 -18.93
CA VAL A 161 -1.86 19.15 -18.67
C VAL A 161 -1.30 17.73 -18.79
N VAL A 162 -0.54 17.45 -19.84
CA VAL A 162 0.10 16.12 -20.04
C VAL A 162 1.07 15.82 -18.91
N LEU A 163 1.90 16.79 -18.50
CA LEU A 163 2.83 16.63 -17.39
C LEU A 163 2.11 16.36 -16.06
N ALA A 164 1.00 17.06 -15.80
CA ALA A 164 0.20 16.86 -14.60
C ALA A 164 -0.39 15.45 -14.56
N GLU A 165 -0.94 14.97 -15.66
CA GLU A 165 -1.48 13.60 -15.78
C GLU A 165 -0.38 12.55 -15.58
N ALA A 166 0.77 12.69 -16.22
CA ALA A 166 1.89 11.77 -16.04
C ALA A 166 2.36 11.73 -14.57
N ASN A 167 2.44 12.87 -13.90
CA ASN A 167 2.78 12.95 -12.48
C ASN A 167 1.71 12.33 -11.57
N ALA A 168 0.42 12.48 -11.88
CA ALA A 168 -0.66 11.85 -11.15
C ALA A 168 -0.57 10.32 -11.24
N ARG A 169 -0.41 9.77 -12.45
CA ARG A 169 -0.25 8.34 -12.69
C ARG A 169 1.00 7.77 -12.02
N LEU A 170 2.12 8.50 -12.05
CA LEU A 170 3.34 8.12 -11.32
C LEU A 170 3.09 8.09 -9.82
N THR A 171 2.37 9.08 -9.27
CA THR A 171 2.02 9.12 -7.86
C THR A 171 1.21 7.89 -7.44
N ASP A 172 0.21 7.53 -8.24
CA ASP A 172 -0.62 6.36 -7.99
C ASP A 172 0.17 5.05 -8.10
N TYR A 173 1.06 4.94 -9.08
CA TYR A 173 1.94 3.78 -9.21
C TYR A 173 2.84 3.61 -7.98
N LEU A 174 3.51 4.69 -7.54
CA LEU A 174 4.39 4.67 -6.38
C LEU A 174 3.63 4.36 -5.08
N ALA A 175 2.43 4.92 -4.90
CA ALA A 175 1.58 4.63 -3.75
C ALA A 175 1.17 3.14 -3.69
N ARG A 176 0.78 2.56 -4.82
CA ARG A 176 0.42 1.13 -4.91
C ARG A 176 1.64 0.21 -4.78
N SER A 177 2.81 0.66 -5.19
CA SER A 177 4.06 -0.11 -5.09
C SER A 177 4.66 -0.09 -3.69
N ARG A 178 4.22 0.83 -2.81
CA ARG A 178 4.71 0.93 -1.44
C ARG A 178 4.14 -0.18 -0.56
N ARG A 179 4.66 -1.39 -0.76
CA ARG A 179 4.30 -2.62 -0.03
C ARG A 179 5.57 -3.44 0.24
N LEU A 180 5.51 -4.28 1.26
CA LEU A 180 6.59 -5.23 1.57
C LEU A 180 6.75 -6.26 0.44
N GLY A 181 7.99 -6.54 0.05
CA GLY A 181 8.29 -7.50 -1.00
C GLY A 181 7.84 -7.10 -2.40
N ARG A 182 7.46 -5.83 -2.62
CA ARG A 182 7.01 -5.35 -3.91
C ARG A 182 8.07 -4.49 -4.58
N ASP A 183 8.66 -5.01 -5.63
CA ASP A 183 9.65 -4.32 -6.44
C ASP A 183 9.04 -3.10 -7.16
N VAL A 184 9.87 -2.08 -7.35
CA VAL A 184 9.55 -0.98 -8.25
C VAL A 184 10.35 -1.19 -9.53
N THR A 185 9.64 -1.63 -10.58
CA THR A 185 10.28 -1.93 -11.86
C THR A 185 10.36 -0.68 -12.73
N ARG A 186 11.43 -0.57 -13.52
CA ARG A 186 11.56 0.48 -14.53
C ARG A 186 10.40 0.47 -15.52
N SER A 187 9.98 -0.72 -15.95
CA SER A 187 8.83 -0.89 -16.85
C SER A 187 7.53 -0.32 -16.24
N GLY A 188 7.32 -0.50 -14.92
CA GLY A 188 6.18 0.08 -14.22
C GLY A 188 6.24 1.61 -14.15
N VAL A 189 7.43 2.19 -13.93
CA VAL A 189 7.63 3.64 -13.98
C VAL A 189 7.41 4.18 -15.40
N PHE A 190 7.93 3.51 -16.44
CA PHE A 190 7.66 3.86 -17.83
C PHE A 190 6.16 3.85 -18.15
N ALA A 191 5.46 2.80 -17.78
CA ALA A 191 4.02 2.66 -18.02
C ALA A 191 3.21 3.76 -17.29
N ALA A 192 3.63 4.16 -16.09
CA ALA A 192 3.00 5.23 -15.35
C ALA A 192 3.20 6.59 -16.03
N LEU A 193 4.43 6.88 -16.47
CA LEU A 193 4.78 8.16 -17.09
C LEU A 193 4.28 8.29 -18.54
N HIS A 194 4.02 7.18 -19.22
CA HIS A 194 3.54 7.18 -20.61
C HIS A 194 2.02 7.46 -20.66
N ALA A 195 1.65 8.68 -20.27
CA ALA A 195 0.28 9.20 -20.35
C ALA A 195 -0.08 9.54 -21.80
N GLU A 196 -1.38 9.75 -22.06
CA GLU A 196 -1.83 10.24 -23.37
C GLU A 196 -1.17 11.60 -23.68
N GLY A 197 -0.66 11.74 -24.89
CA GLY A 197 0.13 12.91 -25.30
C GLY A 197 1.64 12.78 -25.10
N VAL A 198 2.13 11.77 -24.37
CA VAL A 198 3.55 11.49 -24.23
C VAL A 198 4.01 10.60 -25.39
N GLN A 199 4.97 11.12 -26.19
CA GLN A 199 5.59 10.39 -27.30
C GLN A 199 6.71 9.46 -26.81
N ASN A 200 7.56 9.95 -25.88
CA ASN A 200 8.68 9.18 -25.35
C ASN A 200 8.98 9.55 -23.89
N VAL A 201 9.46 8.55 -23.14
CA VAL A 201 9.93 8.70 -21.76
C VAL A 201 11.39 8.31 -21.70
N ALA A 202 12.28 9.23 -21.33
CA ALA A 202 13.67 8.95 -21.01
C ALA A 202 13.83 8.88 -19.50
N LEU A 203 13.97 7.68 -18.94
CA LEU A 203 14.11 7.43 -17.50
C LEU A 203 15.60 7.31 -17.13
N ALA A 204 16.13 8.32 -16.45
CA ALA A 204 17.50 8.33 -15.94
C ALA A 204 17.61 7.56 -14.61
N GLU A 205 16.68 7.82 -13.66
CA GLU A 205 16.62 7.13 -12.39
C GLU A 205 15.19 6.58 -12.12
N PRO A 206 15.06 5.39 -11.56
CA PRO A 206 16.13 4.47 -11.15
C PRO A 206 16.84 3.85 -12.36
N ALA A 207 18.19 3.67 -12.27
CA ALA A 207 18.99 3.07 -13.34
C ALA A 207 18.73 1.58 -13.56
N ALA A 208 18.26 0.88 -12.51
CA ALA A 208 17.82 -0.52 -12.53
C ALA A 208 16.52 -0.65 -11.74
N ASP A 209 15.87 -1.82 -11.81
CA ASP A 209 14.72 -2.13 -10.97
C ASP A 209 15.11 -2.06 -9.49
N VAL A 210 14.25 -1.50 -8.66
CA VAL A 210 14.43 -1.45 -7.20
C VAL A 210 13.84 -2.73 -6.63
N VAL A 211 14.72 -3.69 -6.37
CA VAL A 211 14.35 -5.01 -5.85
C VAL A 211 14.33 -4.97 -4.33
N VAL A 212 13.30 -5.55 -3.71
CA VAL A 212 13.10 -5.58 -2.26
C VAL A 212 12.75 -6.99 -1.77
N THR A 213 13.18 -7.33 -0.57
CA THR A 213 12.81 -8.59 0.08
C THR A 213 11.47 -8.46 0.81
N ALA A 214 10.90 -9.60 1.28
CA ALA A 214 9.66 -9.61 2.05
C ALA A 214 9.67 -8.73 3.32
N ALA A 215 10.86 -8.40 3.85
CA ALA A 215 11.01 -7.50 5.00
C ALA A 215 11.35 -6.04 4.60
N GLN A 216 11.34 -5.73 3.31
CA GLN A 216 11.72 -4.42 2.77
C GLN A 216 10.60 -3.80 1.97
N ALA A 217 10.56 -2.46 1.93
CA ALA A 217 9.66 -1.70 1.07
C ALA A 217 10.42 -0.57 0.37
N ALA A 218 10.11 -0.34 -0.91
CA ALA A 218 10.69 0.76 -1.65
C ALA A 218 9.98 2.08 -1.32
N PHE A 219 10.74 3.17 -1.16
CA PHE A 219 10.22 4.51 -0.91
C PHE A 219 10.88 5.54 -1.82
N CYS A 220 10.07 6.23 -2.63
CA CYS A 220 10.54 7.29 -3.50
C CYS A 220 10.72 8.58 -2.71
N THR A 221 11.96 9.04 -2.53
CA THR A 221 12.32 10.23 -1.75
C THR A 221 12.19 11.53 -2.54
N ALA A 222 12.39 11.47 -3.87
CA ALA A 222 12.28 12.63 -4.74
C ALA A 222 11.84 12.23 -6.15
N ARG A 223 11.10 13.12 -6.82
CA ARG A 223 10.62 12.95 -8.19
C ARG A 223 10.93 14.21 -8.99
N THR A 224 11.60 14.05 -10.12
CA THR A 224 11.86 15.10 -11.08
C THR A 224 11.43 14.61 -12.47
N VAL A 225 10.32 15.15 -12.96
CA VAL A 225 9.80 14.83 -14.30
C VAL A 225 9.67 16.13 -15.07
N ASN A 226 10.41 16.23 -16.17
CA ASN A 226 10.48 17.43 -16.99
C ASN A 226 10.04 17.14 -18.42
N VAL A 227 9.44 18.12 -19.10
CA VAL A 227 9.21 18.08 -20.55
C VAL A 227 10.42 18.69 -21.24
N THR A 228 11.00 17.96 -22.19
CA THR A 228 12.21 18.39 -22.94
C THR A 228 11.92 18.89 -24.34
N GLY A 229 10.71 18.69 -24.85
CA GLY A 229 10.29 19.17 -26.17
C GLY A 229 9.13 18.37 -26.73
N THR A 230 8.84 18.65 -28.00
CA THR A 230 7.87 17.92 -28.81
C THR A 230 8.59 17.15 -29.91
N GLY A 231 8.10 15.95 -30.21
CA GLY A 231 8.59 15.08 -31.26
C GLY A 231 7.45 14.54 -32.13
N GLU A 232 7.75 14.13 -33.34
CA GLU A 232 6.80 13.50 -34.26
C GLU A 232 6.79 11.98 -34.09
#